data_341d0b197efc9dc75eef20d022c5a6b6
#
_entry.id   341d0b197efc9dc75eef20d022c5a6b6
#
_cell.length_a   1.000
_cell.length_b   1.000
_cell.length_c   1.000
_cell.angle_alpha   90.00
_cell.angle_beta   90.00
_cell.angle_gamma   90.00
#
_symmetry.space_group_name_H-M   'P 1'
#
loop_
_entity.id
_entity.type
_entity.pdbx_description
1 polymer ?
#
loop_
_entity_poly.entity_id
_entity_poly.type
_entity_poly.pdbx_seq_one_letter_code
_entity_poly.pdbx_strand_id
1 'polypeptide(L)'
;ATIDGATEFQLLTKIYIPMSKSSIATVTMFYALSRWNGYYWAALLLAKDEDKPLQVYMRDIINASDDTGIDVTNYAQNSWKFAMIVCSIIPILILYPQMQKYFAAGVNLGGVKE
;
A
#
# COMPACT_ATOMS: atom_id res chain seq x y z
N ALA A 1 14.46 33.88 1.28
CA ALA A 1 14.34 33.29 -0.05
C ALA A 1 13.53 34.17 -1.00
N THR A 2 12.34 34.62 -0.62
CA THR A 2 11.56 35.61 -1.43
C THR A 2 12.27 36.93 -1.55
N ILE A 3 12.93 37.40 -0.49
CA ILE A 3 13.75 38.60 -0.47
C ILE A 3 14.95 38.48 -1.41
N ASP A 4 15.46 37.28 -1.61
CA ASP A 4 16.61 36.97 -2.48
C ASP A 4 16.18 36.73 -3.95
N GLY A 5 14.91 37.01 -4.30
CA GLY A 5 14.41 36.88 -5.67
C GLY A 5 14.07 35.45 -6.12
N ALA A 6 13.88 34.56 -5.18
CA ALA A 6 13.46 33.17 -5.53
C ALA A 6 12.01 33.19 -6.06
N THR A 7 11.79 32.50 -7.17
CA THR A 7 10.44 32.28 -7.71
C THR A 7 9.65 31.29 -6.86
N GLU A 8 8.32 31.38 -6.87
CA GLU A 8 7.43 30.46 -6.12
C GLU A 8 7.68 28.98 -6.46
N PHE A 9 7.99 28.68 -7.71
CA PHE A 9 8.34 27.33 -8.14
C PHE A 9 9.68 26.84 -7.54
N GLN A 10 10.65 27.74 -7.40
CA GLN A 10 11.92 27.43 -6.74
C GLN A 10 11.73 27.23 -5.23
N LEU A 11 10.86 28.00 -4.60
CA LEU A 11 10.46 27.82 -3.20
C LEU A 11 9.82 26.44 -2.99
N LEU A 12 8.86 26.07 -3.84
CA LEU A 12 8.18 24.79 -3.77
C LEU A 12 9.17 23.62 -3.91
N THR A 13 9.99 23.63 -4.96
CA THR A 13 10.84 22.48 -5.32
C THR A 13 12.10 22.37 -4.47
N LYS A 14 12.70 23.49 -4.09
CA LYS A 14 13.98 23.51 -3.36
C LYS A 14 13.84 23.61 -1.85
N ILE A 15 12.71 24.10 -1.34
CA ILE A 15 12.51 24.32 0.09
C ILE A 15 11.35 23.48 0.61
N TYR A 16 10.12 23.67 0.12
CA TYR A 16 8.95 23.01 0.70
C TYR A 16 8.94 21.49 0.50
N ILE A 17 9.17 21.01 -0.71
CA ILE A 17 9.19 19.55 -0.98
C ILE A 17 10.29 18.84 -0.18
N PRO A 18 11.55 19.31 -0.15
CA PRO A 18 12.58 18.68 0.67
C PRO A 18 12.29 18.68 2.16
N MET A 19 11.73 19.77 2.70
CA MET A 19 11.35 19.86 4.11
C MET A 19 10.17 18.95 4.46
N SER A 20 9.24 18.75 3.53
CA SER A 20 8.03 17.96 3.72
C SER A 20 8.17 16.49 3.31
N LYS A 21 9.37 16.00 3.03
CA LYS A 21 9.61 14.63 2.56
C LYS A 21 8.94 13.56 3.42
N SER A 22 8.99 13.72 4.74
CA SER A 22 8.40 12.78 5.68
C SER A 22 6.87 12.75 5.57
N SER A 23 6.23 13.92 5.54
CA SER A 23 4.78 14.01 5.39
C SER A 23 4.31 13.49 4.05
N ILE A 24 5.02 13.81 2.97
CA ILE A 24 4.74 13.31 1.62
C ILE A 24 4.86 11.79 1.58
N ALA A 25 5.91 11.22 2.16
CA ALA A 25 6.10 9.76 2.24
C ALA A 25 4.97 9.09 2.99
N THR A 26 4.52 9.66 4.11
CA THR A 26 3.40 9.15 4.91
C THR A 26 2.11 9.13 4.11
N VAL A 27 1.73 10.25 3.50
CA VAL A 27 0.52 10.35 2.69
C VAL A 27 0.57 9.39 1.49
N THR A 28 1.70 9.32 0.81
CA THR A 28 1.91 8.40 -0.32
C THR A 28 1.72 6.95 0.11
N MET A 29 2.24 6.56 1.28
CA MET A 29 2.07 5.21 1.82
C MET A 29 0.60 4.90 2.10
N PHE A 30 -0.15 5.79 2.73
CA PHE A 30 -1.57 5.58 2.97
C PHE A 30 -2.36 5.40 1.67
N TYR A 31 -2.07 6.21 0.66
CA TYR A 31 -2.69 6.03 -0.66
C TYR A 31 -2.29 4.71 -1.32
N ALA A 32 -1.02 4.33 -1.25
CA ALA A 32 -0.55 3.07 -1.80
C ALA A 32 -1.22 1.85 -1.13
N LEU A 33 -1.29 1.84 0.21
CA LEU A 33 -1.97 0.80 0.98
C LEU A 33 -3.48 0.77 0.70
N SER A 34 -4.12 1.92 0.61
CA SER A 34 -5.53 2.02 0.27
C SER A 34 -5.82 1.44 -1.13
N ARG A 35 -4.95 1.71 -2.11
CA ARG A 35 -5.07 1.15 -3.45
C ARG A 35 -4.75 -0.34 -3.50
N TRP A 36 -3.74 -0.78 -2.76
CA TRP A 36 -3.41 -2.20 -2.66
C TRP A 36 -4.54 -3.04 -2.06
N ASN A 37 -5.19 -2.53 -1.00
CA ASN A 37 -6.29 -3.21 -0.31
C ASN A 37 -7.66 -2.93 -0.95
N GLY A 38 -7.76 -2.06 -1.94
CA GLY A 38 -8.99 -1.58 -2.54
C GLY A 38 -9.61 -2.58 -3.51
N TYR A 39 -10.14 -3.69 -3.00
CA TYR A 39 -10.78 -4.72 -3.83
C TYR A 39 -12.23 -4.38 -4.22
N TYR A 40 -12.97 -3.67 -3.36
CA TYR A 40 -14.41 -3.50 -3.48
C TYR A 40 -14.85 -2.86 -4.81
N TRP A 41 -14.28 -1.70 -5.15
CA TRP A 41 -14.59 -1.01 -6.39
C TRP A 41 -14.11 -1.77 -7.63
N ALA A 42 -12.96 -2.41 -7.53
CA ALA A 42 -12.44 -3.21 -8.62
C ALA A 42 -13.31 -4.46 -8.87
N ALA A 43 -13.76 -5.13 -7.82
CA ALA A 43 -14.68 -6.26 -7.94
C ALA A 43 -16.03 -5.88 -8.53
N LEU A 44 -16.52 -4.64 -8.25
CA LEU A 44 -17.80 -4.17 -8.74
C LEU A 44 -17.75 -3.71 -10.21
N LEU A 45 -16.65 -3.06 -10.61
CA LEU A 45 -16.55 -2.38 -11.90
C LEU A 45 -15.87 -3.22 -12.98
N LEU A 46 -14.98 -4.15 -12.60
CA LEU A 46 -14.20 -4.93 -13.55
C LEU A 46 -14.87 -6.29 -13.80
N ALA A 47 -15.46 -6.44 -14.98
CA ALA A 47 -16.13 -7.67 -15.38
C ALA A 47 -15.17 -8.73 -15.96
N LYS A 48 -14.00 -8.31 -16.48
CA LYS A 48 -13.03 -9.21 -17.10
C LYS A 48 -11.97 -9.65 -16.08
N ASP A 49 -11.69 -10.95 -16.02
CA ASP A 49 -10.70 -11.50 -15.09
C ASP A 49 -9.28 -10.99 -15.35
N GLU A 50 -8.95 -10.66 -16.60
CA GLU A 50 -7.64 -10.13 -17.02
C GLU A 50 -7.32 -8.75 -16.40
N ASP A 51 -8.34 -7.96 -16.12
CA ASP A 51 -8.22 -6.60 -15.59
C ASP A 51 -8.29 -6.55 -14.06
N LYS A 52 -8.61 -7.67 -13.40
CA LYS A 52 -8.80 -7.73 -11.95
C LYS A 52 -7.47 -7.57 -11.19
N PRO A 53 -7.39 -6.66 -10.20
CA PRO A 53 -6.25 -6.60 -9.30
C PRO A 53 -6.06 -7.90 -8.52
N LEU A 54 -4.82 -8.17 -8.10
CA LEU A 54 -4.46 -9.36 -7.34
C LEU A 54 -5.38 -9.64 -6.14
N GLN A 55 -5.79 -8.62 -5.42
CA GLN A 55 -6.66 -8.74 -4.24
C GLN A 55 -8.07 -9.24 -4.59
N VAL A 56 -8.62 -8.83 -5.73
CA VAL A 56 -9.92 -9.32 -6.22
C VAL A 56 -9.80 -10.78 -6.63
N TYR A 57 -8.77 -11.09 -7.41
CA TYR A 57 -8.52 -12.46 -7.88
C TYR A 57 -8.33 -13.44 -6.73
N MET A 58 -7.55 -13.06 -5.71
CA MET A 58 -7.35 -13.87 -4.51
C MET A 58 -8.64 -14.12 -3.74
N ARG A 59 -9.48 -13.08 -3.59
CA ARG A 59 -10.75 -13.21 -2.90
C ARG A 59 -11.70 -14.14 -3.65
N ASP A 60 -11.75 -14.05 -4.97
CA ASP A 60 -12.58 -14.93 -5.80
C ASP A 60 -12.17 -16.40 -5.61
N ILE A 61 -10.85 -16.68 -5.56
CA ILE A 61 -10.34 -18.04 -5.31
C ILE A 61 -10.69 -18.51 -3.89
N ILE A 62 -10.55 -17.67 -2.88
CA ILE A 62 -10.88 -18.02 -1.49
C ILE A 62 -12.37 -18.36 -1.39
N ASN A 63 -13.24 -17.52 -1.94
CA ASN A 63 -14.69 -17.72 -1.91
C ASN A 63 -15.13 -18.94 -2.70
N ALA A 64 -14.59 -19.17 -3.89
CA ALA A 64 -14.91 -20.36 -4.71
C ALA A 64 -14.60 -21.68 -4.03
N SER A 65 -13.67 -21.68 -3.08
CA SER A 65 -13.29 -22.89 -2.35
C SER A 65 -14.10 -23.13 -1.08
N ASP A 66 -14.81 -22.13 -0.55
CA ASP A 66 -15.68 -22.29 0.62
C ASP A 66 -17.03 -22.92 0.28
N ASP A 67 -17.43 -22.87 -1.00
CA ASP A 67 -18.71 -23.42 -1.49
C ASP A 67 -18.68 -24.96 -1.67
N THR A 68 -17.50 -25.56 -1.63
CA THR A 68 -17.33 -27.01 -1.73
C THR A 68 -17.13 -27.65 -0.36
N GLY A 69 -18.10 -27.65 0.51
CA GLY A 69 -18.19 -28.30 1.82
C GLY A 69 -16.90 -28.89 2.39
N ILE A 70 -16.66 -28.76 3.66
CA ILE A 70 -15.46 -29.21 4.39
C ILE A 70 -15.30 -30.74 4.21
N ASP A 71 -14.69 -31.15 3.13
CA ASP A 71 -14.24 -32.51 2.95
C ASP A 71 -12.75 -32.59 3.29
N VAL A 72 -12.39 -33.47 4.18
CA VAL A 72 -11.05 -33.62 4.78
C VAL A 72 -9.97 -33.96 3.74
N THR A 73 -10.36 -34.23 2.50
CA THR A 73 -9.47 -34.49 1.37
C THR A 73 -8.83 -33.26 0.75
N ASN A 74 -9.22 -32.05 1.19
CA ASN A 74 -8.80 -30.80 0.57
C ASN A 74 -7.64 -30.07 1.27
N TYR A 75 -6.75 -30.80 1.96
CA TYR A 75 -5.52 -30.21 2.54
C TYR A 75 -4.68 -29.45 1.50
N ALA A 76 -4.61 -29.97 0.28
CA ALA A 76 -3.87 -29.32 -0.80
C ALA A 76 -4.49 -27.98 -1.23
N GLN A 77 -5.82 -27.88 -1.28
CA GLN A 77 -6.53 -26.65 -1.62
C GLN A 77 -6.40 -25.59 -0.53
N ASN A 78 -6.45 -25.99 0.74
CA ASN A 78 -6.24 -25.06 1.85
C ASN A 78 -4.79 -24.56 1.90
N SER A 79 -3.82 -25.42 1.66
CA SER A 79 -2.41 -25.04 1.58
C SER A 79 -2.15 -24.03 0.46
N TRP A 80 -2.78 -24.21 -0.68
CA TRP A 80 -2.71 -23.27 -1.81
C TRP A 80 -3.27 -21.90 -1.45
N LYS A 81 -4.44 -21.83 -0.79
CA LYS A 81 -5.02 -20.57 -0.31
C LYS A 81 -4.08 -19.82 0.61
N PHE A 82 -3.53 -20.50 1.63
CA PHE A 82 -2.58 -19.88 2.57
C PHE A 82 -1.31 -19.41 1.87
N ALA A 83 -0.79 -20.16 0.93
CA ALA A 83 0.36 -19.75 0.13
C ALA A 83 0.10 -18.46 -0.65
N MET A 84 -1.07 -18.34 -1.28
CA MET A 84 -1.46 -17.12 -2.00
C MET A 84 -1.59 -15.92 -1.07
N ILE A 85 -2.20 -16.09 0.10
CA ILE A 85 -2.31 -15.02 1.10
C ILE A 85 -0.92 -14.55 1.51
N VAL A 86 0.00 -15.46 1.82
CA VAL A 86 1.37 -15.12 2.18
C VAL A 86 2.08 -14.38 1.04
N CYS A 87 1.98 -14.87 -0.18
CA CYS A 87 2.57 -14.21 -1.36
C CYS A 87 2.04 -12.78 -1.56
N SER A 88 0.77 -12.53 -1.28
CA SER A 88 0.18 -11.18 -1.42
C SER A 88 0.67 -10.18 -0.39
N ILE A 89 1.15 -10.64 0.76
CA ILE A 89 1.68 -9.79 1.82
C ILE A 89 3.14 -9.38 1.54
N ILE A 90 3.89 -10.19 0.79
CA ILE A 90 5.32 -9.95 0.53
C ILE A 90 5.63 -8.55 0.00
N PRO A 91 4.92 -7.99 -1.00
CA PRO A 91 5.20 -6.64 -1.48
C PRO A 91 5.09 -5.57 -0.39
N ILE A 92 4.10 -5.70 0.49
CA ILE A 92 3.90 -4.77 1.61
C ILE A 92 5.05 -4.90 2.62
N LEU A 93 5.45 -6.14 2.94
CA LEU A 93 6.54 -6.39 3.88
C LEU A 93 7.88 -5.82 3.39
N ILE A 94 8.12 -5.82 2.08
CA ILE A 94 9.33 -5.22 1.49
C ILE A 94 9.28 -3.69 1.54
N LEU A 95 8.11 -3.10 1.28
CA LEU A 95 7.93 -1.65 1.29
C LEU A 95 7.97 -1.05 2.71
N TYR A 96 7.45 -1.76 3.70
CA TYR A 96 7.30 -1.27 5.07
C TYR A 96 8.60 -0.75 5.72
N PRO A 97 9.74 -1.50 5.73
CA PRO A 97 10.97 -1.01 6.33
C PRO A 97 11.56 0.22 5.63
N GLN A 98 11.34 0.36 4.33
CA GLN A 98 11.79 1.53 3.59
C GLN A 98 11.01 2.78 4.02
N MET A 99 9.71 2.63 4.25
CA MET A 99 8.84 3.71 4.69
C MET A 99 9.08 4.10 6.16
N GLN A 100 9.41 3.13 7.03
CA GLN A 100 9.74 3.40 8.44
C GLN A 100 10.86 4.43 8.63
N LYS A 101 11.86 4.44 7.74
CA LYS A 101 12.95 5.41 7.78
C LYS A 101 12.45 6.86 7.65
N TYR A 102 11.44 7.07 6.81
CA TYR A 102 10.85 8.39 6.60
C TYR A 102 9.96 8.80 7.77
N PHE A 103 9.24 7.85 8.39
CA PHE A 103 8.46 8.12 9.60
C PHE A 103 9.33 8.55 10.78
N ALA A 104 10.40 7.81 11.05
CA ALA A 104 11.32 8.13 12.13
C ALA A 104 11.98 9.51 11.96
N ALA A 105 12.32 9.88 10.73
CA ALA A 105 12.87 11.19 10.44
C ALA A 105 11.84 12.33 10.64
N GLY A 106 10.55 12.07 10.37
CA GLY A 106 9.50 13.08 10.49
C GLY A 106 9.08 13.38 11.92
N VAL A 107 9.07 12.39 12.76
CA VAL A 107 8.74 12.56 14.20
C VAL A 107 9.79 13.43 14.90
N ASN A 108 11.06 13.29 14.52
CA ASN A 108 12.14 14.07 15.12
C ASN A 108 12.14 15.56 14.69
N LEU A 109 11.55 15.89 13.54
CA LEU A 109 11.43 17.29 13.08
C LEU A 109 10.24 18.03 13.70
N GLY A 110 9.24 17.29 14.20
CA GLY A 110 8.05 17.85 14.87
C GLY A 110 8.17 17.93 16.39
N GLY A 111 9.17 17.29 16.99
CA GLY A 111 9.47 17.39 18.41
C GLY A 111 10.16 18.71 18.71
N VAL A 112 9.41 19.68 19.22
CA VAL A 112 9.97 20.90 19.80
C VAL A 112 10.95 20.48 20.88
N LYS A 113 12.21 20.89 20.74
CA LYS A 113 13.14 20.83 21.85
C LYS A 113 12.68 21.85 22.89
N GLU A 114 12.22 21.40 24.05
CA GLU A 114 12.41 22.14 25.28
C GLU A 114 13.85 22.06 25.72
#